data_022b2da5e17b8f204cab183a865e68e6
#
_entry.id   022b2da5e17b8f204cab183a865e68e6
#
_cell.length_a   1.000
_cell.length_b   1.000
_cell.length_c   1.000
_cell.angle_alpha   90.00
_cell.angle_beta   90.00
_cell.angle_gamma   90.00
#
_symmetry.space_group_name_H-M   'P 1'
#
loop_
_entity.id
_entity.type
_entity.pdbx_description
1 polymer ?
#
loop_
_entity_poly.entity_id
_entity_poly.type
_entity_poly.pdbx_seq_one_letter_code
_entity_poly.pdbx_strand_id
1 'polypeptide(L)'
;MAMKVTETRTVNINEANRLVRRAIKRKRPVMIWGAPGIGKSDLVAQLAKALDRVLIDIRLPLWEPTDIKGMPYYNAKSGKMEWSVPAEFPTDPDSTAIIFLDEINGAAPSVQAAAYQLILNRRVGQYVLPDNVVIIAAGNRETDKGVTYRMPKPLANRFVHMELRVDFQCWQNWAIQNQIHPDVVGYLNFSKKDLYDFDATSDSKAFATPRSWQFVSELVEDMEEDEDLGETLETDMVAGCVGEGIAIKFKTHRDMRGKLPNPSDILSGKVTSLPECEVSAQYSLTTSMCYELKEAAEKFEKHNQMNKFHSMAENFLGFMMDNFNTEMVIYGARLALKNYGLPFDHKKLKNFGKFFERFGKLIIDA
;
A
#
# COMPACT_ATOMS: atom_id res chain seq x y z
N MET A 1 -3.75 38.76 -14.24
CA MET A 1 -4.33 37.56 -13.64
C MET A 1 -3.41 36.40 -13.98
N ALA A 2 -2.48 36.06 -13.10
CA ALA A 2 -1.48 35.02 -13.38
C ALA A 2 -2.13 33.64 -13.22
N MET A 3 -2.22 32.87 -14.27
CA MET A 3 -2.60 31.46 -14.22
C MET A 3 -1.62 30.74 -13.28
N LYS A 4 -2.12 30.27 -12.12
CA LYS A 4 -1.42 29.27 -11.34
C LYS A 4 -1.48 27.93 -12.10
N VAL A 5 -0.52 27.71 -12.97
CA VAL A 5 -0.28 26.39 -13.53
C VAL A 5 0.82 25.76 -12.71
N THR A 6 0.47 25.03 -11.68
CA THR A 6 1.33 24.04 -11.03
C THR A 6 0.47 22.97 -10.39
N GLU A 7 -0.34 22.31 -11.19
CA GLU A 7 -0.81 20.99 -10.78
C GLU A 7 0.24 19.99 -11.26
N THR A 8 1.10 19.58 -10.34
CA THR A 8 1.92 18.38 -10.54
C THR A 8 0.95 17.24 -10.84
N ARG A 9 1.14 16.57 -11.98
CA ARG A 9 0.26 15.48 -12.36
C ARG A 9 0.26 14.40 -11.27
N THR A 10 -0.90 14.13 -10.68
CA THR A 10 -1.08 13.08 -9.70
C THR A 10 -1.18 11.72 -10.38
N VAL A 11 -0.56 10.71 -9.79
CA VAL A 11 -0.54 9.33 -10.27
C VAL A 11 -0.88 8.36 -9.15
N ASN A 12 -1.51 7.25 -9.48
CA ASN A 12 -1.67 6.15 -8.52
C ASN A 12 -0.39 5.30 -8.45
N ILE A 13 -0.33 4.36 -7.51
CA ILE A 13 0.86 3.55 -7.24
C ILE A 13 1.29 2.70 -8.45
N ASN A 14 0.34 2.19 -9.24
CA ASN A 14 0.62 1.38 -10.43
C ASN A 14 1.18 2.25 -11.57
N GLU A 15 0.66 3.45 -11.75
CA GLU A 15 1.17 4.43 -12.70
C GLU A 15 2.57 4.88 -12.29
N ALA A 16 2.76 5.21 -11.00
CA ALA A 16 4.05 5.58 -10.44
C ALA A 16 5.10 4.49 -10.67
N ASN A 17 4.78 3.23 -10.40
CA ASN A 17 5.67 2.09 -10.65
C ASN A 17 6.16 2.06 -12.11
N ARG A 18 5.24 2.22 -13.07
CA ARG A 18 5.60 2.23 -14.52
C ARG A 18 6.50 3.41 -14.87
N LEU A 19 6.21 4.61 -14.35
CA LEU A 19 7.02 5.80 -14.58
C LEU A 19 8.40 5.69 -13.97
N VAL A 20 8.50 5.21 -12.72
CA VAL A 20 9.79 5.02 -12.03
C VAL A 20 10.65 3.98 -12.77
N ARG A 21 10.08 2.84 -13.20
CA ARG A 21 10.80 1.85 -14.02
C ARG A 21 11.37 2.46 -15.29
N ARG A 22 10.62 3.34 -15.95
CA ARG A 22 11.09 4.03 -17.14
C ARG A 22 12.23 4.99 -16.83
N ALA A 23 12.14 5.74 -15.73
CA ALA A 23 13.18 6.66 -15.29
C ALA A 23 14.46 5.92 -14.89
N ILE A 24 14.36 4.81 -14.17
CA ILE A 24 15.49 3.91 -13.82
C ILE A 24 16.22 3.46 -15.09
N LYS A 25 15.48 2.98 -16.09
CA LYS A 25 16.05 2.52 -17.37
C LYS A 25 16.83 3.63 -18.10
N ARG A 26 16.51 4.90 -17.82
CA ARG A 26 17.17 6.08 -18.38
C ARG A 26 18.14 6.75 -17.40
N LYS A 27 18.38 6.14 -16.24
CA LYS A 27 19.27 6.65 -15.18
C LYS A 27 18.89 8.09 -14.76
N ARG A 28 17.59 8.40 -14.74
CA ARG A 28 17.07 9.72 -14.33
C ARG A 28 16.61 9.68 -12.89
N PRO A 29 17.06 10.61 -12.04
CA PRO A 29 16.55 10.71 -10.67
C PRO A 29 15.04 11.00 -10.66
N VAL A 30 14.34 10.39 -9.72
CA VAL A 30 12.90 10.55 -9.55
C VAL A 30 12.60 11.17 -8.20
N MET A 31 11.65 12.11 -8.17
CA MET A 31 11.12 12.70 -6.95
C MET A 31 9.64 12.32 -6.79
N ILE A 32 9.33 11.61 -5.73
CA ILE A 32 7.97 11.17 -5.38
C ILE A 32 7.44 12.06 -4.27
N TRP A 33 6.48 12.89 -4.61
CA TRP A 33 5.75 13.72 -3.65
C TRP A 33 4.49 13.00 -3.17
N GLY A 34 4.07 13.30 -1.95
CA GLY A 34 2.78 12.83 -1.46
C GLY A 34 2.70 12.89 0.06
N ALA A 35 1.49 12.81 0.57
CA ALA A 35 1.21 12.85 2.00
C ALA A 35 1.86 11.70 2.78
N PRO A 36 1.96 11.80 4.11
CA PRO A 36 2.46 10.70 4.93
C PRO A 36 1.54 9.46 4.85
N GLY A 37 2.11 8.27 5.00
CA GLY A 37 1.37 7.00 5.11
C GLY A 37 0.73 6.45 3.83
N ILE A 38 0.99 7.03 2.64
CA ILE A 38 0.37 6.61 1.37
C ILE A 38 1.20 5.57 0.57
N GLY A 39 2.30 5.04 1.15
CA GLY A 39 3.08 3.97 0.53
C GLY A 39 4.22 4.41 -0.38
N LYS A 40 4.81 5.62 -0.21
CA LYS A 40 5.96 6.08 -1.02
C LYS A 40 7.17 5.16 -0.89
N SER A 41 7.58 4.86 0.34
CA SER A 41 8.75 4.02 0.64
C SER A 41 8.48 2.55 0.24
N ASP A 42 7.26 2.06 0.47
CA ASP A 42 6.84 0.71 0.06
C ASP A 42 6.88 0.51 -1.45
N LEU A 43 6.47 1.52 -2.22
CA LEU A 43 6.58 1.51 -3.69
C LEU A 43 8.03 1.28 -4.12
N VAL A 44 8.99 1.98 -3.49
CA VAL A 44 10.41 1.88 -3.85
C VAL A 44 10.98 0.53 -3.43
N ALA A 45 10.60 0.03 -2.24
CA ALA A 45 11.03 -1.29 -1.76
C ALA A 45 10.52 -2.42 -2.65
N GLN A 46 9.23 -2.41 -3.01
CA GLN A 46 8.65 -3.39 -3.93
C GLN A 46 9.30 -3.32 -5.32
N LEU A 47 9.60 -2.11 -5.78
CA LEU A 47 10.27 -1.90 -7.06
C LEU A 47 11.70 -2.45 -7.07
N ALA A 48 12.46 -2.21 -5.99
CA ALA A 48 13.81 -2.75 -5.83
C ALA A 48 13.79 -4.27 -5.87
N LYS A 49 12.91 -4.90 -5.09
CA LYS A 49 12.70 -6.35 -5.10
C LYS A 49 12.33 -6.89 -6.49
N ALA A 50 11.39 -6.24 -7.17
CA ALA A 50 10.91 -6.67 -8.49
C ALA A 50 11.94 -6.45 -9.64
N LEU A 51 12.98 -5.65 -9.42
CA LEU A 51 14.07 -5.40 -10.35
C LEU A 51 15.36 -6.11 -9.94
N ASP A 52 15.33 -6.90 -8.88
CA ASP A 52 16.51 -7.57 -8.29
C ASP A 52 17.65 -6.57 -8.02
N ARG A 53 17.31 -5.47 -7.34
CA ARG A 53 18.25 -4.40 -6.97
C ARG A 53 18.35 -4.27 -5.46
N VAL A 54 19.55 -4.02 -4.97
CA VAL A 54 19.78 -3.67 -3.57
C VAL A 54 19.14 -2.29 -3.30
N LEU A 55 18.31 -2.20 -2.26
CA LEU A 55 17.78 -0.93 -1.79
C LEU A 55 18.67 -0.38 -0.67
N ILE A 56 19.15 0.84 -0.86
CA ILE A 56 19.86 1.62 0.16
C ILE A 56 18.90 2.72 0.59
N ASP A 57 18.21 2.49 1.71
CA ASP A 57 17.20 3.40 2.24
C ASP A 57 17.84 4.39 3.21
N ILE A 58 17.80 5.67 2.85
CA ILE A 58 18.42 6.77 3.58
C ILE A 58 17.34 7.77 3.98
N ARG A 59 17.05 7.85 5.28
CA ARG A 59 16.18 8.88 5.85
C ARG A 59 16.97 10.14 6.13
N LEU A 60 16.96 11.05 5.18
CA LEU A 60 17.81 12.24 5.21
C LEU A 60 17.64 13.15 6.44
N PRO A 61 16.45 13.30 7.08
CA PRO A 61 16.33 14.07 8.34
C PRO A 61 17.16 13.53 9.50
N LEU A 62 17.56 12.27 9.46
CA LEU A 62 18.39 11.62 10.50
C LEU A 62 19.89 11.72 10.22
N TRP A 63 20.28 12.30 9.09
CA TRP A 63 21.67 12.35 8.63
C TRP A 63 22.27 13.73 8.81
N GLU A 64 23.59 13.74 9.06
CA GLU A 64 24.42 14.94 9.04
C GLU A 64 25.13 15.08 7.67
N PRO A 65 25.64 16.25 7.30
CA PRO A 65 26.37 16.43 6.03
C PRO A 65 27.58 15.51 5.88
N THR A 66 28.19 15.11 6.98
CA THR A 66 29.33 14.18 7.03
C THR A 66 28.94 12.74 6.70
N ASP A 67 27.69 12.35 6.99
CA ASP A 67 27.21 11.01 6.65
C ASP A 67 27.07 10.82 5.14
N ILE A 68 26.85 11.92 4.40
CA ILE A 68 26.81 11.91 2.93
C ILE A 68 28.21 12.10 2.33
N LYS A 69 28.99 13.07 2.87
CA LYS A 69 30.31 13.44 2.31
C LYS A 69 31.44 12.51 2.75
N GLY A 70 31.23 11.79 3.85
CA GLY A 70 32.26 11.09 4.57
C GLY A 70 33.00 11.99 5.56
N MET A 71 33.96 11.42 6.28
CA MET A 71 34.80 12.13 7.21
C MET A 71 36.11 12.59 6.54
N PRO A 72 36.53 13.84 6.70
CA PRO A 72 37.82 14.28 6.19
C PRO A 72 38.95 13.68 7.04
N TYR A 73 39.99 13.18 6.38
CA TYR A 73 41.20 12.69 7.05
C TYR A 73 42.45 13.15 6.28
N TYR A 74 43.56 13.29 6.99
CA TYR A 74 44.84 13.59 6.37
C TYR A 74 45.50 12.31 5.86
N ASN A 75 45.71 12.22 4.57
CA ASN A 75 46.46 11.10 3.97
C ASN A 75 47.93 11.49 3.91
N ALA A 76 48.73 10.88 4.79
CA ALA A 76 50.16 11.12 4.88
C ALA A 76 50.96 10.73 3.60
N LYS A 77 50.42 9.78 2.80
CA LYS A 77 51.05 9.37 1.55
C LYS A 77 50.87 10.37 0.43
N SER A 78 49.70 10.94 0.31
CA SER A 78 49.41 11.98 -0.71
C SER A 78 49.69 13.39 -0.25
N GLY A 79 49.91 13.63 1.05
CA GLY A 79 50.08 14.94 1.64
C GLY A 79 48.83 15.83 1.57
N LYS A 80 47.64 15.25 1.40
CA LYS A 80 46.39 15.95 1.17
C LYS A 80 45.30 15.54 2.18
N MET A 81 44.31 16.43 2.34
CA MET A 81 43.05 16.05 2.97
C MET A 81 42.22 15.23 1.99
N GLU A 82 41.76 14.07 2.42
CA GLU A 82 40.89 13.18 1.67
C GLU A 82 39.61 12.90 2.47
N TRP A 83 38.57 12.37 1.82
CA TRP A 83 37.30 12.04 2.43
C TRP A 83 37.10 10.52 2.41
N SER A 84 36.75 9.95 3.57
CA SER A 84 36.31 8.55 3.62
C SER A 84 34.95 8.40 2.93
N VAL A 85 34.76 7.29 2.22
CA VAL A 85 33.44 6.98 1.63
C VAL A 85 32.53 6.44 2.72
N PRO A 86 31.27 6.92 2.85
CA PRO A 86 30.30 6.32 3.76
C PRO A 86 30.08 4.83 3.45
N ALA A 87 29.93 4.03 4.50
CA ALA A 87 29.85 2.57 4.37
C ALA A 87 28.58 2.12 3.62
N GLU A 88 27.52 2.91 3.66
CA GLU A 88 26.25 2.64 3.01
C GLU A 88 26.33 2.80 1.48
N PHE A 89 27.32 3.56 0.98
CA PHE A 89 27.39 3.81 -0.46
C PHE A 89 28.12 2.67 -1.20
N PRO A 90 27.53 2.19 -2.31
CA PRO A 90 28.12 1.10 -3.07
C PRO A 90 29.43 1.54 -3.76
N THR A 91 30.50 0.81 -3.52
CA THR A 91 31.82 1.08 -4.11
C THR A 91 32.14 0.16 -5.31
N ASP A 92 31.39 -0.92 -5.48
CA ASP A 92 31.50 -1.80 -6.63
C ASP A 92 31.03 -1.08 -7.90
N PRO A 93 31.88 -0.93 -8.94
CA PRO A 93 31.53 -0.30 -10.21
C PRO A 93 30.32 -0.94 -10.91
N ASP A 94 30.10 -2.24 -10.70
CA ASP A 94 29.02 -3.02 -11.31
C ASP A 94 27.72 -2.99 -10.48
N SER A 95 27.72 -2.31 -9.35
CA SER A 95 26.56 -2.21 -8.47
C SER A 95 25.32 -1.68 -9.20
N THR A 96 24.19 -2.36 -9.00
CA THR A 96 22.88 -1.99 -9.55
C THR A 96 21.93 -1.45 -8.48
N ALA A 97 22.43 -0.97 -7.35
CA ALA A 97 21.61 -0.49 -6.23
C ALA A 97 20.65 0.65 -6.60
N ILE A 98 19.62 0.80 -5.79
CA ILE A 98 18.76 1.99 -5.71
C ILE A 98 19.10 2.72 -4.41
N ILE A 99 19.59 3.95 -4.51
CA ILE A 99 19.69 4.86 -3.36
C ILE A 99 18.36 5.57 -3.25
N PHE A 100 17.67 5.33 -2.15
CA PHE A 100 16.39 5.96 -1.82
C PHE A 100 16.61 7.02 -0.75
N LEU A 101 16.40 8.28 -1.13
CA LEU A 101 16.53 9.44 -0.24
C LEU A 101 15.15 9.83 0.27
N ASP A 102 14.75 9.23 1.39
CA ASP A 102 13.43 9.49 1.97
C ASP A 102 13.42 10.80 2.78
N GLU A 103 12.27 11.47 2.76
CA GLU A 103 12.00 12.74 3.43
C GLU A 103 13.03 13.85 3.08
N ILE A 104 13.50 13.88 1.81
CA ILE A 104 14.57 14.81 1.40
C ILE A 104 14.30 16.27 1.77
N ASN A 105 13.05 16.72 1.72
CA ASN A 105 12.68 18.08 2.08
C ASN A 105 12.42 18.28 3.59
N GLY A 106 12.44 17.22 4.38
CA GLY A 106 12.46 17.28 5.85
C GLY A 106 13.87 17.46 6.43
N ALA A 107 14.90 17.19 5.65
CA ALA A 107 16.28 17.29 6.09
C ALA A 107 16.75 18.75 6.20
N ALA A 108 17.71 19.02 7.11
CA ALA A 108 18.33 20.33 7.24
C ALA A 108 18.94 20.83 5.91
N PRO A 109 18.92 22.12 5.62
CA PRO A 109 19.46 22.65 4.36
C PRO A 109 20.90 22.26 4.05
N SER A 110 21.75 22.08 5.07
CA SER A 110 23.13 21.61 4.93
C SER A 110 23.22 20.16 4.44
N VAL A 111 22.32 19.29 4.90
CA VAL A 111 22.20 17.90 4.48
C VAL A 111 21.65 17.82 3.05
N GLN A 112 20.60 18.61 2.75
CA GLN A 112 20.10 18.73 1.39
C GLN A 112 21.19 19.19 0.42
N ALA A 113 22.06 20.15 0.83
CA ALA A 113 23.17 20.61 0.01
C ALA A 113 24.21 19.52 -0.26
N ALA A 114 24.47 18.63 0.70
CA ALA A 114 25.35 17.49 0.51
C ALA A 114 24.75 16.46 -0.46
N ALA A 115 23.46 16.10 -0.27
CA ALA A 115 22.72 15.22 -1.18
C ALA A 115 22.59 15.80 -2.60
N TYR A 116 22.48 17.13 -2.71
CA TYR A 116 22.45 17.85 -3.97
C TYR A 116 23.66 17.52 -4.87
N GLN A 117 24.88 17.51 -4.30
CA GLN A 117 26.08 17.18 -5.08
C GLN A 117 26.05 15.74 -5.61
N LEU A 118 25.57 14.78 -4.79
CA LEU A 118 25.40 13.39 -5.19
C LEU A 118 24.38 13.25 -6.35
N ILE A 119 23.25 13.94 -6.26
CA ILE A 119 22.18 13.89 -7.25
C ILE A 119 22.59 14.56 -8.57
N LEU A 120 23.24 15.73 -8.50
CA LEU A 120 23.62 16.49 -9.68
C LEU A 120 24.79 15.90 -10.43
N ASN A 121 25.85 15.58 -9.69
CA ASN A 121 27.15 15.27 -10.26
C ASN A 121 27.45 13.77 -10.18
N ARG A 122 26.56 12.99 -9.59
CA ARG A 122 26.76 11.55 -9.30
C ARG A 122 28.06 11.31 -8.53
N ARG A 123 28.43 12.29 -7.69
CA ARG A 123 29.65 12.25 -6.86
C ARG A 123 29.48 13.13 -5.63
N VAL A 124 30.21 12.79 -4.59
CA VAL A 124 30.35 13.64 -3.41
C VAL A 124 31.78 13.49 -2.86
N GLY A 125 32.47 14.59 -2.65
CA GLY A 125 33.89 14.52 -2.33
C GLY A 125 34.67 13.77 -3.41
N GLN A 126 35.37 12.71 -3.01
CA GLN A 126 36.13 11.81 -3.90
C GLN A 126 35.30 10.62 -4.38
N TYR A 127 34.17 10.33 -3.72
CA TYR A 127 33.28 9.24 -4.10
C TYR A 127 32.56 9.52 -5.42
N VAL A 128 32.57 8.56 -6.31
CA VAL A 128 31.82 8.59 -7.58
C VAL A 128 30.80 7.47 -7.54
N LEU A 129 29.54 7.82 -7.77
CA LEU A 129 28.44 6.87 -7.79
C LEU A 129 28.55 5.92 -9.01
N PRO A 130 28.53 4.60 -8.82
CA PRO A 130 28.56 3.65 -9.91
C PRO A 130 27.46 3.91 -10.95
N ASP A 131 27.80 3.68 -12.23
CA ASP A 131 26.93 4.10 -13.35
C ASP A 131 25.53 3.48 -13.35
N ASN A 132 25.41 2.25 -12.86
CA ASN A 132 24.13 1.52 -12.82
C ASN A 132 23.31 1.79 -11.57
N VAL A 133 23.86 2.48 -10.58
CA VAL A 133 23.13 2.92 -9.39
C VAL A 133 22.20 4.08 -9.77
N VAL A 134 20.96 4.03 -9.28
CA VAL A 134 19.95 5.04 -9.54
C VAL A 134 19.50 5.70 -8.24
N ILE A 135 19.05 6.95 -8.33
CA ILE A 135 18.59 7.73 -7.18
C ILE A 135 17.09 7.94 -7.31
N ILE A 136 16.37 7.60 -6.25
CA ILE A 136 14.96 7.92 -6.06
C ILE A 136 14.86 8.73 -4.79
N ALA A 137 14.12 9.82 -4.79
CA ALA A 137 13.85 10.61 -3.61
C ALA A 137 12.35 10.67 -3.32
N ALA A 138 11.99 10.81 -2.05
CA ALA A 138 10.63 11.07 -1.64
C ALA A 138 10.56 12.27 -0.69
N GLY A 139 9.41 12.93 -0.65
CA GLY A 139 9.16 14.04 0.25
C GLY A 139 7.67 14.29 0.43
N ASN A 140 7.34 15.00 1.50
CA ASN A 140 5.98 15.45 1.78
C ASN A 140 5.69 16.75 1.03
N ARG A 141 4.42 17.01 0.71
CA ARG A 141 4.02 18.26 0.06
C ARG A 141 4.16 19.43 1.05
N GLU A 142 4.44 20.62 0.55
CA GLU A 142 4.46 21.84 1.39
C GLU A 142 3.10 22.07 2.07
N THR A 143 2.02 21.61 1.46
CA THR A 143 0.65 21.68 1.99
C THR A 143 0.38 20.74 3.17
N ASP A 144 1.19 19.71 3.37
CA ASP A 144 0.99 18.71 4.41
C ASP A 144 1.45 19.17 5.81
N LYS A 145 1.91 20.43 5.92
CA LYS A 145 2.31 21.11 7.18
C LYS A 145 3.34 20.36 8.06
N GLY A 146 4.06 19.39 7.50
CA GLY A 146 5.22 18.80 8.15
C GLY A 146 6.39 19.81 8.20
N VAL A 147 7.42 19.48 8.98
CA VAL A 147 8.68 20.24 8.92
C VAL A 147 9.30 20.00 7.55
N THR A 148 9.14 20.96 6.64
CA THR A 148 9.66 20.86 5.28
C THR A 148 10.42 22.12 4.92
N TYR A 149 11.58 21.93 4.28
CA TYR A 149 12.36 23.00 3.68
C TYR A 149 12.13 23.02 2.18
N ARG A 150 11.99 24.20 1.62
CA ARG A 150 11.82 24.39 0.19
C ARG A 150 13.03 23.85 -0.58
N MET A 151 12.77 22.95 -1.52
CA MET A 151 13.82 22.44 -2.41
C MET A 151 14.35 23.55 -3.32
N PRO A 152 15.69 23.76 -3.42
CA PRO A 152 16.27 24.70 -4.36
C PRO A 152 15.90 24.39 -5.81
N LYS A 153 15.54 25.42 -6.60
CA LYS A 153 15.12 25.23 -8.00
C LYS A 153 16.13 24.46 -8.87
N PRO A 154 17.45 24.66 -8.75
CA PRO A 154 18.41 23.87 -9.53
C PRO A 154 18.38 22.37 -9.17
N LEU A 155 18.12 22.01 -7.91
CA LEU A 155 17.93 20.62 -7.49
C LEU A 155 16.62 20.06 -8.05
N ALA A 156 15.51 20.79 -7.88
CA ALA A 156 14.22 20.38 -8.40
C ALA A 156 14.28 20.07 -9.92
N ASN A 157 14.97 20.88 -10.71
CA ASN A 157 15.11 20.69 -12.16
C ASN A 157 15.89 19.43 -12.58
N ARG A 158 16.46 18.68 -11.64
CA ARG A 158 17.21 17.43 -11.91
C ARG A 158 16.37 16.18 -11.79
N PHE A 159 15.21 16.29 -11.16
CA PHE A 159 14.30 15.17 -10.95
C PHE A 159 13.19 15.08 -12.00
N VAL A 160 12.76 13.86 -12.22
CA VAL A 160 11.43 13.60 -12.79
C VAL A 160 10.44 13.61 -11.62
N HIS A 161 9.61 14.63 -11.55
CA HIS A 161 8.65 14.79 -10.47
C HIS A 161 7.35 14.03 -10.75
N MET A 162 6.81 13.40 -9.71
CA MET A 162 5.47 12.84 -9.68
C MET A 162 4.84 13.02 -8.30
N GLU A 163 3.53 13.18 -8.26
CA GLU A 163 2.78 13.26 -7.01
C GLU A 163 1.91 12.02 -6.89
N LEU A 164 2.15 11.24 -5.83
CA LEU A 164 1.41 10.02 -5.53
C LEU A 164 0.08 10.40 -4.87
N ARG A 165 -1.01 9.85 -5.39
CA ARG A 165 -2.35 9.90 -4.78
C ARG A 165 -2.77 8.54 -4.27
N VAL A 166 -3.57 8.53 -3.21
CA VAL A 166 -4.25 7.32 -2.74
C VAL A 166 -5.26 6.89 -3.79
N ASP A 167 -5.28 5.60 -4.08
CA ASP A 167 -6.22 4.97 -5.00
C ASP A 167 -6.75 3.69 -4.35
N PHE A 168 -8.06 3.65 -4.13
CA PHE A 168 -8.68 2.55 -3.41
C PHE A 168 -8.49 1.20 -4.10
N GLN A 169 -8.60 1.16 -5.43
CA GLN A 169 -8.45 -0.10 -6.17
C GLN A 169 -7.02 -0.65 -6.08
N CYS A 170 -6.03 0.23 -6.15
CA CYS A 170 -4.63 -0.15 -5.97
C CYS A 170 -4.38 -0.65 -4.55
N TRP A 171 -4.93 0.04 -3.54
CA TRP A 171 -4.84 -0.38 -2.15
C TRP A 171 -5.52 -1.72 -1.91
N GLN A 172 -6.72 -1.93 -2.43
CA GLN A 172 -7.46 -3.18 -2.27
C GLN A 172 -6.68 -4.38 -2.82
N ASN A 173 -6.09 -4.24 -4.02
CA ASN A 173 -5.26 -5.30 -4.61
C ASN A 173 -4.04 -5.60 -3.72
N TRP A 174 -3.40 -4.56 -3.20
CA TRP A 174 -2.27 -4.72 -2.28
C TRP A 174 -2.69 -5.36 -0.96
N ALA A 175 -3.81 -4.93 -0.37
CA ALA A 175 -4.34 -5.43 0.88
C ALA A 175 -4.61 -6.94 0.83
N ILE A 176 -5.20 -7.40 -0.27
CA ILE A 176 -5.48 -8.83 -0.49
C ILE A 176 -4.17 -9.64 -0.63
N GLN A 177 -3.17 -9.10 -1.34
CA GLN A 177 -1.88 -9.77 -1.51
C GLN A 177 -1.06 -9.83 -0.21
N ASN A 178 -1.24 -8.85 0.67
CA ASN A 178 -0.55 -8.75 1.95
C ASN A 178 -1.40 -9.20 3.14
N GLN A 179 -2.48 -9.94 2.89
CA GLN A 179 -3.32 -10.59 3.91
C GLN A 179 -3.88 -9.62 4.97
N ILE A 180 -4.23 -8.40 4.55
CA ILE A 180 -4.92 -7.45 5.43
C ILE A 180 -6.22 -8.08 5.92
N HIS A 181 -6.50 -7.92 7.22
CA HIS A 181 -7.62 -8.54 7.92
C HIS A 181 -8.96 -8.31 7.17
N PRO A 182 -9.80 -9.36 7.00
CA PRO A 182 -11.02 -9.28 6.22
C PRO A 182 -11.98 -8.18 6.68
N ASP A 183 -12.06 -7.88 7.98
CA ASP A 183 -12.90 -6.80 8.51
C ASP A 183 -12.45 -5.43 8.03
N VAL A 184 -11.14 -5.19 7.97
CA VAL A 184 -10.59 -3.94 7.45
C VAL A 184 -10.92 -3.79 5.96
N VAL A 185 -10.70 -4.86 5.19
CA VAL A 185 -11.03 -4.86 3.75
C VAL A 185 -12.52 -4.69 3.53
N GLY A 186 -13.36 -5.39 4.29
CA GLY A 186 -14.83 -5.30 4.22
C GLY A 186 -15.34 -3.90 4.55
N TYR A 187 -14.88 -3.31 5.66
CA TYR A 187 -15.23 -1.96 6.06
C TYR A 187 -14.85 -0.92 4.99
N LEU A 188 -13.62 -0.98 4.48
CA LEU A 188 -13.14 -0.01 3.51
C LEU A 188 -13.76 -0.22 2.11
N ASN A 189 -14.26 -1.38 1.78
CA ASN A 189 -15.10 -1.57 0.59
C ASN A 189 -16.42 -0.83 0.71
N PHE A 190 -17.02 -0.84 1.90
CA PHE A 190 -18.23 -0.08 2.19
C PHE A 190 -17.96 1.42 2.31
N SER A 191 -16.90 1.83 3.02
CA SER A 191 -16.57 3.24 3.27
C SER A 191 -15.20 3.61 2.71
N LYS A 192 -15.09 3.63 1.37
CA LYS A 192 -13.83 3.88 0.64
C LYS A 192 -13.14 5.19 1.00
N LYS A 193 -13.91 6.20 1.39
CA LYS A 193 -13.40 7.52 1.81
C LYS A 193 -12.58 7.44 3.09
N ASP A 194 -12.89 6.49 3.96
CA ASP A 194 -12.22 6.33 5.25
C ASP A 194 -10.85 5.61 5.10
N LEU A 195 -10.46 5.21 3.88
CA LEU A 195 -9.10 4.73 3.59
C LEU A 195 -8.04 5.82 3.83
N TYR A 196 -8.41 7.09 3.58
CA TYR A 196 -7.49 8.21 3.70
C TYR A 196 -8.27 9.45 4.14
N ASP A 197 -8.02 9.88 5.37
CA ASP A 197 -8.67 11.04 6.02
C ASP A 197 -7.61 11.89 6.72
N PHE A 198 -6.64 12.36 5.93
CA PHE A 198 -5.58 13.25 6.42
C PHE A 198 -5.96 14.71 6.19
N ASP A 199 -6.14 15.44 7.27
CA ASP A 199 -6.30 16.90 7.27
C ASP A 199 -5.08 17.56 7.92
N ALA A 200 -4.25 18.22 7.10
CA ALA A 200 -3.08 18.96 7.56
C ALA A 200 -3.41 20.13 8.51
N THR A 201 -4.68 20.54 8.63
CA THR A 201 -5.12 21.61 9.54
C THR A 201 -5.57 21.09 10.91
N SER A 202 -5.80 19.79 11.01
CA SER A 202 -6.20 19.12 12.25
C SER A 202 -5.03 18.93 13.20
N ASP A 203 -5.26 19.12 14.49
CA ASP A 203 -4.29 18.81 15.55
C ASP A 203 -4.34 17.31 15.96
N SER A 204 -5.17 16.51 15.29
CA SER A 204 -5.29 15.08 15.57
C SER A 204 -3.97 14.36 15.29
N LYS A 205 -3.54 13.53 16.24
CA LYS A 205 -2.34 12.69 16.11
C LYS A 205 -2.61 11.40 15.35
N ALA A 206 -3.86 10.93 15.35
CA ALA A 206 -4.30 9.73 14.67
C ALA A 206 -5.23 10.09 13.50
N PHE A 207 -4.96 9.54 12.33
CA PHE A 207 -5.74 9.77 11.12
C PHE A 207 -5.60 8.58 10.16
N ALA A 208 -6.66 8.33 9.41
CA ALA A 208 -6.71 7.20 8.50
C ALA A 208 -5.77 7.38 7.30
N THR A 209 -4.94 6.38 7.08
CA THR A 209 -4.05 6.23 5.92
C THR A 209 -3.91 4.75 5.58
N PRO A 210 -3.45 4.37 4.37
CA PRO A 210 -3.09 2.99 4.07
C PRO A 210 -2.21 2.32 5.12
N ARG A 211 -1.23 3.05 5.68
CA ARG A 211 -0.35 2.55 6.74
C ARG A 211 -1.07 2.32 8.07
N SER A 212 -1.87 3.29 8.51
CA SER A 212 -2.61 3.15 9.78
C SER A 212 -3.66 2.03 9.71
N TRP A 213 -4.23 1.76 8.55
CA TRP A 213 -5.11 0.62 8.34
C TRP A 213 -4.37 -0.72 8.35
N GLN A 214 -3.11 -0.75 7.94
CA GLN A 214 -2.26 -1.93 8.16
C GLN A 214 -2.06 -2.17 9.65
N PHE A 215 -1.78 -1.13 10.44
CA PHE A 215 -1.67 -1.28 11.91
C PHE A 215 -2.98 -1.78 12.52
N VAL A 216 -4.13 -1.23 12.09
CA VAL A 216 -5.43 -1.75 12.54
C VAL A 216 -5.57 -3.23 12.20
N SER A 217 -5.19 -3.65 10.99
CA SER A 217 -5.22 -5.06 10.59
C SER A 217 -4.41 -5.96 11.50
N GLU A 218 -3.19 -5.55 11.84
CA GLU A 218 -2.30 -6.29 12.74
C GLU A 218 -2.84 -6.34 14.19
N LEU A 219 -3.47 -5.25 14.64
CA LEU A 219 -4.00 -5.13 16.00
C LEU A 219 -5.32 -5.87 16.21
N VAL A 220 -6.13 -6.05 15.18
CA VAL A 220 -7.42 -6.79 15.29
C VAL A 220 -7.28 -8.28 15.01
N GLU A 221 -6.10 -8.73 14.63
CA GLU A 221 -5.79 -10.15 14.52
C GLU A 221 -5.82 -10.76 15.92
N ASP A 222 -6.51 -11.89 16.10
CA ASP A 222 -6.67 -12.61 17.38
C ASP A 222 -7.21 -11.77 18.56
N MET A 223 -7.68 -10.55 18.31
CA MET A 223 -8.15 -9.63 19.35
C MET A 223 -9.36 -10.21 20.13
N GLU A 224 -10.18 -11.02 19.48
CA GLU A 224 -11.35 -11.68 20.09
C GLU A 224 -10.94 -12.76 21.09
N GLU A 225 -9.68 -13.23 21.06
CA GLU A 225 -9.11 -14.24 21.97
C GLU A 225 -8.43 -13.59 23.19
N ASP A 226 -8.23 -12.26 23.19
CA ASP A 226 -7.59 -11.52 24.25
C ASP A 226 -8.60 -11.11 25.33
N GLU A 227 -8.76 -11.94 26.36
CA GLU A 227 -9.71 -11.72 27.47
C GLU A 227 -9.40 -10.46 28.31
N ASP A 228 -8.16 -9.96 28.28
CA ASP A 228 -7.73 -8.76 29.01
C ASP A 228 -8.13 -7.46 28.27
N LEU A 229 -8.42 -7.57 26.99
CA LEU A 229 -8.78 -6.44 26.11
C LEU A 229 -10.31 -6.27 26.06
N GLY A 230 -10.91 -5.58 26.98
CA GLY A 230 -12.36 -5.30 26.94
C GLY A 230 -12.73 -4.45 25.69
N GLU A 231 -13.99 -4.49 25.28
CA GLU A 231 -14.52 -3.80 24.08
C GLU A 231 -14.15 -2.31 23.99
N THR A 232 -13.99 -1.62 25.11
CA THR A 232 -13.61 -0.21 25.16
C THR A 232 -12.16 -0.01 24.74
N LEU A 233 -11.25 -0.83 25.28
CA LEU A 233 -9.82 -0.76 24.94
C LEU A 233 -9.55 -1.13 23.47
N GLU A 234 -10.31 -2.08 22.93
CA GLU A 234 -10.28 -2.40 21.50
C GLU A 234 -10.58 -1.16 20.65
N THR A 235 -11.65 -0.45 20.98
CA THR A 235 -12.05 0.78 20.25
C THR A 235 -10.99 1.87 20.39
N ASP A 236 -10.45 2.06 21.60
CA ASP A 236 -9.41 3.06 21.87
C ASP A 236 -8.11 2.75 21.09
N MET A 237 -7.74 1.47 20.97
CA MET A 237 -6.58 1.05 20.22
C MET A 237 -6.74 1.37 18.73
N VAL A 238 -7.87 1.07 18.14
CA VAL A 238 -8.19 1.42 16.75
C VAL A 238 -8.25 2.95 16.57
N ALA A 239 -8.83 3.68 17.54
CA ALA A 239 -8.89 5.14 17.51
C ALA A 239 -7.50 5.76 17.53
N GLY A 240 -6.56 5.17 18.26
CA GLY A 240 -5.15 5.55 18.25
C GLY A 240 -4.46 5.42 16.88
N CYS A 241 -5.01 4.62 15.98
CA CYS A 241 -4.48 4.45 14.62
C CYS A 241 -5.17 5.35 13.59
N VAL A 242 -6.52 5.39 13.58
CA VAL A 242 -7.31 5.99 12.49
C VAL A 242 -8.18 7.17 12.91
N GLY A 243 -8.16 7.52 14.19
CA GLY A 243 -9.01 8.55 14.79
C GLY A 243 -10.35 8.02 15.27
N GLU A 244 -10.89 8.69 16.32
CA GLU A 244 -12.06 8.24 17.07
C GLU A 244 -13.32 8.05 16.19
N GLY A 245 -13.62 9.01 15.33
CA GLY A 245 -14.83 8.97 14.49
C GLY A 245 -14.83 7.78 13.50
N ILE A 246 -13.66 7.39 12.99
CA ILE A 246 -13.52 6.24 12.09
C ILE A 246 -13.49 4.93 12.90
N ALA A 247 -12.87 4.92 14.08
CA ALA A 247 -12.81 3.75 14.96
C ALA A 247 -14.22 3.31 15.40
N ILE A 248 -15.09 4.25 15.78
CA ILE A 248 -16.47 3.94 16.16
C ILE A 248 -17.25 3.32 14.99
N LYS A 249 -17.10 3.85 13.78
CA LYS A 249 -17.73 3.27 12.57
C LYS A 249 -17.19 1.86 12.27
N PHE A 250 -15.89 1.66 12.42
CA PHE A 250 -15.25 0.37 12.20
C PHE A 250 -15.71 -0.65 13.24
N LYS A 251 -15.79 -0.27 14.53
CA LYS A 251 -16.35 -1.13 15.59
C LYS A 251 -17.80 -1.52 15.26
N THR A 252 -18.63 -0.56 14.93
CA THR A 252 -20.02 -0.84 14.54
C THR A 252 -20.09 -1.85 13.38
N HIS A 253 -19.22 -1.73 12.39
CA HIS A 253 -19.12 -2.67 11.28
C HIS A 253 -18.74 -4.09 11.75
N ARG A 254 -17.79 -4.22 12.69
CA ARG A 254 -17.40 -5.51 13.28
C ARG A 254 -18.51 -6.12 14.14
N ASP A 255 -19.18 -5.34 14.97
CA ASP A 255 -20.30 -5.80 15.81
C ASP A 255 -21.46 -6.35 14.97
N MET A 256 -21.68 -5.78 13.78
CA MET A 256 -22.70 -6.29 12.85
C MET A 256 -22.29 -7.64 12.25
N ARG A 257 -20.99 -7.87 12.02
CA ARG A 257 -20.49 -9.15 11.54
C ARG A 257 -20.85 -10.29 12.51
N GLY A 258 -20.75 -10.08 13.81
CA GLY A 258 -21.08 -11.09 14.82
C GLY A 258 -22.55 -11.56 14.80
N LYS A 259 -23.44 -10.82 14.11
CA LYS A 259 -24.85 -11.18 13.90
C LYS A 259 -25.10 -11.93 12.57
N LEU A 260 -24.07 -12.06 11.75
CA LEU A 260 -24.16 -12.72 10.46
C LEU A 260 -23.83 -14.21 10.56
N PRO A 261 -24.33 -15.02 9.64
CA PRO A 261 -23.93 -16.41 9.52
C PRO A 261 -22.42 -16.56 9.33
N ASN A 262 -21.84 -17.61 9.92
CA ASN A 262 -20.43 -17.91 9.71
C ASN A 262 -20.17 -18.20 8.21
N PRO A 263 -19.19 -17.55 7.57
CA PRO A 263 -18.80 -17.80 6.18
C PRO A 263 -18.58 -19.28 5.87
N SER A 264 -17.91 -20.03 6.75
CA SER A 264 -17.70 -21.48 6.59
C SER A 264 -18.98 -22.28 6.52
N ASP A 265 -20.04 -21.89 7.25
CA ASP A 265 -21.33 -22.59 7.20
C ASP A 265 -22.08 -22.31 5.90
N ILE A 266 -21.94 -21.09 5.34
CA ILE A 266 -22.46 -20.78 4.01
C ILE A 266 -21.69 -21.57 2.95
N LEU A 267 -20.38 -21.53 2.99
CA LEU A 267 -19.52 -22.21 2.00
C LEU A 267 -19.66 -23.74 2.06
N SER A 268 -19.98 -24.30 3.23
CA SER A 268 -20.29 -25.72 3.36
C SER A 268 -21.73 -26.09 2.95
N GLY A 269 -22.59 -25.09 2.69
CA GLY A 269 -24.00 -25.28 2.31
C GLY A 269 -24.94 -25.54 3.47
N LYS A 270 -24.51 -25.40 4.73
CA LYS A 270 -25.36 -25.54 5.92
C LYS A 270 -26.32 -24.35 6.07
N VAL A 271 -25.89 -23.16 5.66
CA VAL A 271 -26.68 -21.94 5.68
C VAL A 271 -26.90 -21.45 4.25
N THR A 272 -28.16 -21.30 3.86
CA THR A 272 -28.56 -20.91 2.50
C THR A 272 -29.32 -19.58 2.44
N SER A 273 -29.69 -19.03 3.60
CA SER A 273 -30.44 -17.78 3.69
C SER A 273 -29.72 -16.75 4.56
N LEU A 274 -29.77 -15.49 4.14
CA LEU A 274 -29.23 -14.36 4.89
C LEU A 274 -30.34 -13.72 5.74
N PRO A 275 -30.13 -13.53 7.06
CA PRO A 275 -31.03 -12.71 7.86
C PRO A 275 -31.00 -11.25 7.39
N GLU A 276 -32.05 -10.50 7.70
CA GLU A 276 -32.07 -9.07 7.40
C GLU A 276 -30.90 -8.36 8.08
N CYS A 277 -30.06 -7.70 7.28
CA CYS A 277 -28.84 -7.05 7.75
C CYS A 277 -28.53 -5.80 6.93
N GLU A 278 -27.72 -4.92 7.52
CA GLU A 278 -27.27 -3.72 6.85
C GLU A 278 -26.31 -4.00 5.68
N VAL A 279 -26.24 -3.08 4.74
CA VAL A 279 -25.38 -3.20 3.53
C VAL A 279 -23.90 -3.33 3.91
N SER A 280 -23.46 -2.64 4.98
CA SER A 280 -22.07 -2.74 5.45
C SER A 280 -21.70 -4.17 5.87
N ALA A 281 -22.63 -4.85 6.55
CA ALA A 281 -22.48 -6.23 6.97
C ALA A 281 -22.40 -7.20 5.76
N GLN A 282 -23.16 -6.93 4.70
CA GLN A 282 -23.09 -7.70 3.46
C GLN A 282 -21.70 -7.61 2.79
N TYR A 283 -21.07 -6.42 2.81
CA TYR A 283 -19.70 -6.26 2.32
C TYR A 283 -18.70 -7.08 3.14
N SER A 284 -18.83 -7.06 4.47
CA SER A 284 -17.98 -7.85 5.37
C SER A 284 -18.11 -9.34 5.10
N LEU A 285 -19.35 -9.85 5.08
CA LEU A 285 -19.63 -11.26 4.83
C LEU A 285 -19.08 -11.73 3.48
N THR A 286 -19.32 -10.94 2.42
CA THR A 286 -18.83 -11.26 1.08
C THR A 286 -17.31 -11.31 1.04
N THR A 287 -16.62 -10.37 1.71
CA THR A 287 -15.17 -10.33 1.78
C THR A 287 -14.62 -11.54 2.53
N SER A 288 -15.23 -11.88 3.68
CA SER A 288 -14.82 -13.04 4.48
C SER A 288 -15.03 -14.36 3.72
N MET A 289 -16.15 -14.52 3.01
CA MET A 289 -16.38 -15.70 2.16
C MET A 289 -15.31 -15.83 1.05
N CYS A 290 -14.94 -14.73 0.39
CA CYS A 290 -13.88 -14.74 -0.63
C CYS A 290 -12.50 -15.06 -0.04
N TYR A 291 -12.21 -14.56 1.16
CA TYR A 291 -10.97 -14.86 1.88
C TYR A 291 -10.88 -16.37 2.20
N GLU A 292 -11.91 -16.95 2.82
CA GLU A 292 -11.93 -18.38 3.13
C GLU A 292 -11.87 -19.26 1.87
N LEU A 293 -12.49 -18.83 0.77
CA LEU A 293 -12.37 -19.53 -0.53
C LEU A 293 -10.93 -19.49 -1.04
N LYS A 294 -10.19 -18.42 -0.83
CA LYS A 294 -8.78 -18.33 -1.21
C LYS A 294 -7.93 -19.32 -0.42
N GLU A 295 -8.07 -19.33 0.89
CA GLU A 295 -7.38 -20.29 1.76
C GLU A 295 -7.73 -21.74 1.41
N ALA A 296 -9.02 -22.00 1.15
CA ALA A 296 -9.48 -23.32 0.71
C ALA A 296 -8.88 -23.71 -0.64
N ALA A 297 -8.79 -22.79 -1.62
CA ALA A 297 -8.18 -23.05 -2.92
C ALA A 297 -6.71 -23.47 -2.76
N GLU A 298 -5.92 -22.68 -2.01
CA GLU A 298 -4.50 -22.96 -1.76
C GLU A 298 -4.28 -24.29 -1.02
N LYS A 299 -5.13 -24.57 -0.03
CA LYS A 299 -5.09 -25.83 0.73
C LYS A 299 -5.45 -27.04 -0.12
N PHE A 300 -6.52 -26.97 -0.88
CA PHE A 300 -7.02 -28.11 -1.66
C PHE A 300 -6.20 -28.34 -2.93
N GLU A 301 -5.59 -27.33 -3.51
CA GLU A 301 -4.62 -27.47 -4.60
C GLU A 301 -3.42 -28.32 -4.16
N LYS A 302 -2.81 -28.00 -3.00
CA LYS A 302 -1.69 -28.76 -2.43
C LYS A 302 -2.01 -30.24 -2.17
N HIS A 303 -3.29 -30.56 -1.88
CA HIS A 303 -3.73 -31.92 -1.55
C HIS A 303 -4.47 -32.63 -2.71
N ASN A 304 -4.50 -32.03 -3.90
CA ASN A 304 -5.22 -32.52 -5.08
C ASN A 304 -6.72 -32.80 -4.81
N GLN A 305 -7.38 -31.96 -4.01
CA GLN A 305 -8.78 -32.09 -3.58
C GLN A 305 -9.67 -30.95 -4.11
N MET A 306 -9.40 -30.44 -5.29
CA MET A 306 -10.12 -29.28 -5.88
C MET A 306 -11.64 -29.46 -5.99
N ASN A 307 -12.14 -30.68 -5.96
CA ASN A 307 -13.59 -30.93 -5.94
C ASN A 307 -14.28 -30.34 -4.70
N LYS A 308 -13.59 -30.28 -3.55
CA LYS A 308 -14.11 -29.62 -2.33
C LYS A 308 -14.20 -28.13 -2.52
N PHE A 309 -13.17 -27.52 -3.12
CA PHE A 309 -13.19 -26.10 -3.48
C PHE A 309 -14.35 -25.79 -4.44
N HIS A 310 -14.56 -26.61 -5.48
CA HIS A 310 -15.66 -26.39 -6.42
C HIS A 310 -17.04 -26.46 -5.72
N SER A 311 -17.22 -27.34 -4.73
CA SER A 311 -18.46 -27.37 -3.95
C SER A 311 -18.66 -26.10 -3.14
N MET A 312 -17.60 -25.57 -2.48
CA MET A 312 -17.67 -24.31 -1.75
C MET A 312 -17.94 -23.12 -2.68
N ALA A 313 -17.29 -23.09 -3.85
CA ALA A 313 -17.51 -22.06 -4.87
C ALA A 313 -18.94 -22.09 -5.44
N GLU A 314 -19.51 -23.27 -5.62
CA GLU A 314 -20.91 -23.45 -6.04
C GLU A 314 -21.89 -22.89 -5.00
N ASN A 315 -21.66 -23.18 -3.71
CA ASN A 315 -22.45 -22.66 -2.60
C ASN A 315 -22.32 -21.13 -2.49
N PHE A 316 -21.12 -20.59 -2.63
CA PHE A 316 -20.86 -19.16 -2.67
C PHE A 316 -21.68 -18.47 -3.76
N LEU A 317 -21.58 -18.93 -5.00
CA LEU A 317 -22.32 -18.34 -6.13
C LEU A 317 -23.83 -18.45 -5.96
N GLY A 318 -24.33 -19.58 -5.47
CA GLY A 318 -25.74 -19.78 -5.15
C GLY A 318 -26.23 -18.79 -4.10
N PHE A 319 -25.51 -18.74 -2.97
CA PHE A 319 -25.85 -17.85 -1.87
C PHE A 319 -25.87 -16.38 -2.29
N MET A 320 -24.85 -15.93 -3.06
CA MET A 320 -24.78 -14.57 -3.58
C MET A 320 -26.00 -14.22 -4.46
N MET A 321 -26.37 -15.10 -5.38
CA MET A 321 -27.48 -14.87 -6.30
C MET A 321 -28.87 -14.89 -5.63
N ASP A 322 -29.02 -15.67 -4.56
CA ASP A 322 -30.29 -15.89 -3.90
C ASP A 322 -30.57 -14.86 -2.79
N ASN A 323 -29.52 -14.31 -2.18
CA ASN A 323 -29.66 -13.46 -0.99
C ASN A 323 -29.24 -11.99 -1.20
N PHE A 324 -28.52 -11.66 -2.27
CA PHE A 324 -28.01 -10.31 -2.46
C PHE A 324 -28.59 -9.61 -3.67
N ASN A 325 -28.57 -8.27 -3.64
CA ASN A 325 -28.92 -7.48 -4.80
C ASN A 325 -27.85 -7.55 -5.89
N THR A 326 -28.18 -7.10 -7.10
CA THR A 326 -27.31 -7.14 -8.28
C THR A 326 -25.94 -6.47 -8.04
N GLU A 327 -25.91 -5.35 -7.31
CA GLU A 327 -24.66 -4.62 -7.04
C GLU A 327 -23.71 -5.45 -6.18
N MET A 328 -24.23 -6.06 -5.11
CA MET A 328 -23.45 -6.90 -4.22
C MET A 328 -22.99 -8.20 -4.90
N VAL A 329 -23.83 -8.80 -5.76
CA VAL A 329 -23.42 -9.96 -6.57
C VAL A 329 -22.26 -9.63 -7.48
N ILE A 330 -22.31 -8.49 -8.18
CA ILE A 330 -21.21 -8.01 -9.04
C ILE A 330 -19.95 -7.72 -8.21
N TYR A 331 -20.11 -7.09 -7.05
CA TYR A 331 -18.99 -6.84 -6.14
C TYR A 331 -18.30 -8.14 -5.72
N GLY A 332 -19.06 -9.14 -5.20
CA GLY A 332 -18.52 -10.41 -4.76
C GLY A 332 -17.83 -11.18 -5.89
N ALA A 333 -18.40 -11.16 -7.07
CA ALA A 333 -17.79 -11.79 -8.24
C ALA A 333 -16.48 -11.16 -8.67
N ARG A 334 -16.41 -9.84 -8.66
CA ARG A 334 -15.14 -9.11 -8.95
C ARG A 334 -14.09 -9.41 -7.90
N LEU A 335 -14.50 -9.35 -6.64
CA LEU A 335 -13.62 -9.67 -5.53
C LEU A 335 -13.05 -11.08 -5.68
N ALA A 336 -13.90 -12.08 -5.92
CA ALA A 336 -13.50 -13.46 -6.11
C ALA A 336 -12.59 -13.66 -7.34
N LEU A 337 -13.03 -13.19 -8.51
CA LEU A 337 -12.35 -13.50 -9.78
C LEU A 337 -11.14 -12.58 -10.07
N LYS A 338 -11.28 -11.26 -9.85
CA LYS A 338 -10.22 -10.31 -10.22
C LYS A 338 -9.23 -10.06 -9.09
N ASN A 339 -9.72 -9.90 -7.85
CA ASN A 339 -8.88 -9.52 -6.74
C ASN A 339 -8.24 -10.72 -6.05
N TYR A 340 -9.03 -11.75 -5.73
CA TYR A 340 -8.52 -12.99 -5.14
C TYR A 340 -8.01 -13.99 -6.16
N GLY A 341 -8.36 -13.87 -7.44
CA GLY A 341 -7.92 -14.76 -8.49
C GLY A 341 -8.41 -16.22 -8.32
N LEU A 342 -9.61 -16.40 -7.75
CA LEU A 342 -10.13 -17.73 -7.45
C LEU A 342 -10.34 -18.54 -8.73
N PRO A 343 -9.95 -19.83 -8.74
CA PRO A 343 -9.99 -20.69 -9.92
C PRO A 343 -11.41 -21.22 -10.18
N PHE A 344 -12.36 -20.35 -10.52
CA PHE A 344 -13.71 -20.76 -10.88
C PHE A 344 -13.74 -21.35 -12.29
N ASP A 345 -14.09 -22.63 -12.39
CA ASP A 345 -14.17 -23.36 -13.64
C ASP A 345 -15.65 -23.49 -14.10
N HIS A 346 -15.97 -22.80 -15.21
CA HIS A 346 -17.32 -22.81 -15.79
C HIS A 346 -17.83 -24.21 -16.19
N LYS A 347 -16.94 -25.18 -16.41
CA LYS A 347 -17.32 -26.58 -16.73
C LYS A 347 -17.68 -27.36 -15.48
N LYS A 348 -17.22 -26.93 -14.31
CA LYS A 348 -17.40 -27.64 -13.04
C LYS A 348 -18.43 -26.98 -12.12
N LEU A 349 -18.72 -25.69 -12.34
CA LEU A 349 -19.64 -24.91 -11.51
C LEU A 349 -20.92 -24.61 -12.28
N LYS A 350 -22.03 -25.22 -11.89
CA LYS A 350 -23.36 -25.02 -12.50
C LYS A 350 -23.88 -23.60 -12.30
N ASN A 351 -23.68 -23.07 -11.08
CA ASN A 351 -24.10 -21.72 -10.74
C ASN A 351 -23.25 -20.66 -11.43
N PHE A 352 -22.02 -20.96 -11.83
CA PHE A 352 -21.18 -20.05 -12.59
C PHE A 352 -21.76 -19.76 -14.00
N GLY A 353 -22.34 -20.77 -14.66
CA GLY A 353 -23.04 -20.60 -15.92
C GLY A 353 -24.25 -19.66 -15.77
N LYS A 354 -25.13 -19.94 -14.80
CA LYS A 354 -26.29 -19.07 -14.47
C LYS A 354 -25.88 -17.66 -14.09
N PHE A 355 -24.81 -17.54 -13.31
CA PHE A 355 -24.24 -16.26 -12.90
C PHE A 355 -23.75 -15.48 -14.12
N PHE A 356 -23.01 -16.11 -15.02
CA PHE A 356 -22.46 -15.45 -16.21
C PHE A 356 -23.56 -15.03 -17.20
N GLU A 357 -24.62 -15.81 -17.36
CA GLU A 357 -25.80 -15.43 -18.16
C GLU A 357 -26.49 -14.17 -17.60
N ARG A 358 -26.64 -14.06 -16.28
CA ARG A 358 -27.33 -12.94 -15.63
C ARG A 358 -26.48 -11.68 -15.50
N PHE A 359 -25.19 -11.82 -15.20
CA PHE A 359 -24.33 -10.74 -14.74
C PHE A 359 -23.06 -10.55 -15.58
N GLY A 360 -22.75 -11.46 -16.52
CA GLY A 360 -21.47 -11.48 -17.24
C GLY A 360 -21.16 -10.19 -17.99
N LYS A 361 -22.16 -9.58 -18.66
CA LYS A 361 -21.98 -8.28 -19.34
C LYS A 361 -21.58 -7.17 -18.37
N LEU A 362 -22.17 -7.12 -17.20
CA LEU A 362 -21.92 -6.09 -16.18
C LEU A 362 -20.54 -6.22 -15.50
N ILE A 363 -19.90 -7.41 -15.62
CA ILE A 363 -18.55 -7.64 -15.05
C ILE A 363 -17.45 -7.32 -16.05
N ILE A 364 -17.73 -7.48 -17.36
CA ILE A 364 -16.76 -7.21 -18.43
C ILE A 364 -16.64 -5.72 -18.70
N ASP A 365 -17.75 -4.99 -18.62
CA ASP A 365 -17.83 -3.54 -18.95
C ASP A 365 -17.42 -2.63 -17.77
N ALA A 366 -17.06 -3.18 -16.64
CA ALA A 366 -16.71 -2.47 -15.41
C ALA A 366 -15.37 -2.93 -14.88
#